data_eac9265546718bbce50f0f50da6a0b1c
#
_entry.id   eac9265546718bbce50f0f50da6a0b1c
#
_cell.length_a   1.000
_cell.length_b   1.000
_cell.length_c   1.000
_cell.angle_alpha   90.00
_cell.angle_beta   90.00
_cell.angle_gamma   90.00
#
_symmetry.space_group_name_H-M   'P 1'
#
loop_
_entity.id
_entity.type
_entity.pdbx_description
1 polymer ?
#
loop_
_entity_poly.entity_id
_entity_poly.type
_entity_poly.pdbx_seq_one_letter_code
_entity_poly.pdbx_strand_id
1 'polypeptide(L)'
;MEKLTKRVIAIMCIFMMVISMATVVEAVDTNGKVTVTNVKPGETYKIFKILTLESFDETKGAYSYIRNGDSWDGFINSSVAKKYIETNNDGYVTFKDDQKNEIGARNFGLLAMEYAKNKNISPTATAKASNETNAKVVFENLPLGYYLVETSTGTACSIDTTHPKVEIRDKHASPSVSKLVANGGTISNNKKRNSMNRGDNVFFETIINVKPHVTNYCLHDYMNQYLKYNSVLKDGIAYYSNEKDESLKRKSLKKYNDYVSTTNTNDGCNFHLTFTDSFYKKYQDDIDSGKLTQIYIKYLVILSNDAPIDTPLVNTSYLTYGENSRTEESKTETFTYSIPIFKYTGYNKALAGAKFILSKDSNPTETNALKFVQSGMSTEIDNVSKIIKH
;
A
#
# COMPACT_ATOMS: atom_id res chain seq x y z
N MET A 1 -25.16 0.78 32.77
CA MET A 1 -24.67 0.48 31.42
C MET A 1 -23.16 0.56 31.46
N GLU A 2 -22.60 -0.37 32.14
CA GLU A 2 -21.18 -0.62 32.29
C GLU A 2 -21.00 -2.09 31.96
N LYS A 3 -20.20 -2.46 30.99
CA LYS A 3 -19.71 -3.79 30.64
C LYS A 3 -19.71 -4.03 29.13
N LEU A 4 -18.94 -3.27 28.38
CA LEU A 4 -18.48 -3.74 27.07
C LEU A 4 -17.15 -3.11 26.58
N THR A 5 -16.27 -2.70 27.51
CA THR A 5 -14.97 -2.11 27.17
C THR A 5 -13.80 -2.84 27.80
N LYS A 6 -13.85 -4.17 27.83
CA LYS A 6 -12.72 -4.97 28.32
C LYS A 6 -12.58 -6.24 27.50
N ARG A 7 -12.04 -6.17 26.32
CA ARG A 7 -11.47 -7.34 25.59
C ARG A 7 -10.76 -6.92 24.31
N VAL A 8 -9.81 -6.02 24.39
CA VAL A 8 -8.64 -6.00 23.49
C VAL A 8 -7.46 -5.64 24.39
N ILE A 9 -7.11 -6.57 25.22
CA ILE A 9 -5.87 -6.50 25.96
C ILE A 9 -4.89 -7.28 25.10
N ALA A 10 -4.02 -6.56 24.37
CA ALA A 10 -2.69 -7.08 24.15
C ALA A 10 -2.15 -7.35 25.54
N ILE A 11 -2.00 -8.63 25.92
CA ILE A 11 -1.53 -9.02 27.25
C ILE A 11 -0.08 -8.57 27.34
N MET A 12 0.11 -7.42 27.90
CA MET A 12 1.41 -6.93 28.34
C MET A 12 1.69 -7.61 29.65
N CYS A 13 2.59 -8.59 29.64
CA CYS A 13 3.06 -9.21 30.88
C CYS A 13 3.76 -8.18 31.75
N ILE A 14 3.17 -7.87 32.88
CA ILE A 14 3.78 -7.04 33.93
C ILE A 14 4.87 -7.88 34.60
N PHE A 15 6.11 -7.44 34.49
CA PHE A 15 7.25 -8.06 35.18
C PHE A 15 7.40 -7.47 36.56
N MET A 16 7.29 -8.29 37.57
CA MET A 16 7.78 -7.96 38.91
C MET A 16 8.90 -8.95 39.29
N MET A 17 10.11 -8.44 39.49
CA MET A 17 11.24 -9.24 39.91
C MET A 17 11.24 -9.36 41.43
N VAL A 18 11.13 -10.57 41.94
CA VAL A 18 11.50 -10.88 43.34
C VAL A 18 12.54 -11.99 43.32
N ILE A 19 13.73 -11.68 43.78
CA ILE A 19 14.78 -12.67 43.98
C ILE A 19 14.41 -13.52 45.20
N SER A 20 13.99 -14.75 45.00
CA SER A 20 13.98 -15.78 46.04
C SER A 20 14.46 -17.11 45.44
N MET A 21 15.22 -17.86 46.20
CA MET A 21 15.78 -19.14 45.81
C MET A 21 14.72 -20.03 45.15
N ALA A 22 14.84 -20.13 43.82
CA ALA A 22 13.92 -20.93 43.03
C ALA A 22 14.32 -22.41 43.20
N THR A 23 13.45 -23.24 43.72
CA THR A 23 13.41 -24.66 43.33
C THR A 23 13.20 -24.69 41.83
N VAL A 24 14.14 -25.32 41.12
CA VAL A 24 14.03 -25.52 39.66
C VAL A 24 12.74 -26.30 39.42
N VAL A 25 11.69 -25.61 39.00
CA VAL A 25 10.51 -26.25 38.41
C VAL A 25 10.91 -26.48 36.97
N GLU A 26 11.14 -27.70 36.56
CA GLU A 26 11.23 -28.03 35.14
C GLU A 26 10.02 -27.45 34.44
N ALA A 27 10.25 -26.61 33.44
CA ALA A 27 9.19 -26.04 32.65
C ALA A 27 8.39 -27.19 32.04
N VAL A 28 7.15 -27.36 32.47
CA VAL A 28 6.23 -28.33 31.87
C VAL A 28 6.11 -27.97 30.40
N ASP A 29 6.50 -28.90 29.52
CA ASP A 29 6.43 -28.74 28.06
C ASP A 29 4.95 -28.74 27.64
N THR A 30 4.28 -27.61 27.85
CA THR A 30 2.90 -27.42 27.44
C THR A 30 2.89 -26.92 26.02
N ASN A 31 2.23 -27.64 25.12
CA ASN A 31 2.09 -27.30 23.71
C ASN A 31 1.43 -25.94 23.54
N GLY A 32 2.22 -24.93 23.29
CA GLY A 32 1.74 -23.59 23.01
C GLY A 32 1.07 -23.48 21.64
N LYS A 33 0.10 -22.57 21.55
CA LYS A 33 -0.64 -22.30 20.32
C LYS A 33 -0.75 -20.80 20.08
N VAL A 34 -0.37 -20.35 18.89
CA VAL A 34 -0.61 -18.98 18.42
C VAL A 34 -1.58 -19.02 17.25
N THR A 35 -2.68 -18.30 17.37
CA THR A 35 -3.65 -18.12 16.30
C THR A 35 -3.55 -16.69 15.78
N VAL A 36 -3.28 -16.53 14.49
CA VAL A 36 -3.29 -15.22 13.81
C VAL A 36 -4.63 -15.06 13.10
N THR A 37 -5.37 -14.04 13.47
CA THR A 37 -6.66 -13.68 12.84
C THR A 37 -6.51 -12.48 11.95
N ASN A 38 -7.51 -12.22 11.09
CA ASN A 38 -7.48 -11.14 10.11
C ASN A 38 -6.26 -11.26 9.18
N VAL A 39 -5.89 -12.48 8.83
CA VAL A 39 -4.78 -12.76 7.92
C VAL A 39 -5.10 -12.36 6.49
N LYS A 40 -4.09 -12.00 5.72
CA LYS A 40 -4.24 -11.74 4.30
C LYS A 40 -4.30 -13.07 3.54
N PRO A 41 -5.36 -13.32 2.76
CA PRO A 41 -5.51 -14.56 2.01
C PRO A 41 -4.30 -14.88 1.13
N GLY A 42 -3.84 -16.13 1.15
CA GLY A 42 -2.71 -16.60 0.34
C GLY A 42 -1.32 -16.21 0.83
N GLU A 43 -1.20 -15.34 1.83
CA GLU A 43 0.09 -14.93 2.40
C GLU A 43 0.68 -16.01 3.32
N THR A 44 2.00 -16.01 3.41
CA THR A 44 2.77 -16.90 4.28
C THR A 44 3.18 -16.16 5.54
N TYR A 45 2.83 -16.71 6.69
CA TYR A 45 3.18 -16.22 8.01
C TYR A 45 4.29 -17.06 8.59
N LYS A 46 5.23 -16.42 9.28
CA LYS A 46 6.36 -17.06 9.96
C LYS A 46 6.34 -16.67 11.42
N ILE A 47 6.73 -17.60 12.29
CA ILE A 47 6.87 -17.36 13.73
C ILE A 47 8.30 -17.67 14.17
N PHE A 48 8.88 -16.80 14.99
CA PHE A 48 10.25 -16.90 15.47
C PHE A 48 10.25 -16.89 16.99
N LYS A 49 10.84 -17.88 17.61
CA LYS A 49 11.08 -17.91 19.06
C LYS A 49 12.32 -17.07 19.37
N ILE A 50 12.14 -15.95 20.09
CA ILE A 50 13.23 -15.04 20.46
C ILE A 50 13.80 -15.43 21.82
N LEU A 51 12.92 -15.73 22.79
CA LEU A 51 13.29 -16.09 24.15
C LEU A 51 12.61 -17.40 24.55
N THR A 52 13.30 -18.18 25.35
CA THR A 52 12.78 -19.41 25.98
C THR A 52 12.24 -19.06 27.37
N LEU A 53 11.05 -19.53 27.71
CA LEU A 53 10.55 -19.50 29.08
C LEU A 53 11.33 -20.55 29.89
N GLU A 54 12.01 -20.13 30.93
CA GLU A 54 12.77 -21.05 31.79
C GLU A 54 11.99 -21.41 33.04
N SER A 55 11.35 -20.42 33.67
CA SER A 55 10.58 -20.66 34.87
C SER A 55 9.37 -19.72 34.94
N PHE A 56 8.33 -20.17 35.66
CA PHE A 56 7.12 -19.43 35.91
C PHE A 56 6.68 -19.68 37.36
N ASP A 57 6.45 -18.60 38.11
CA ASP A 57 5.86 -18.62 39.44
C ASP A 57 4.38 -18.21 39.33
N GLU A 58 3.47 -19.19 39.35
CA GLU A 58 2.03 -18.98 39.21
C GLU A 58 1.45 -18.08 40.32
N THR A 59 1.99 -18.17 41.54
CA THR A 59 1.48 -17.42 42.67
C THR A 59 1.83 -15.93 42.61
N LYS A 60 2.94 -15.59 41.96
CA LYS A 60 3.44 -14.24 41.80
C LYS A 60 3.24 -13.69 40.39
N GLY A 61 2.81 -14.52 39.43
CA GLY A 61 2.74 -14.14 38.01
C GLY A 61 4.09 -13.73 37.42
N ALA A 62 5.19 -14.31 37.96
CA ALA A 62 6.55 -13.95 37.57
C ALA A 62 7.09 -14.91 36.51
N TYR A 63 7.71 -14.36 35.46
CA TYR A 63 8.30 -15.10 34.34
C TYR A 63 9.80 -14.86 34.26
N SER A 64 10.56 -15.90 33.96
CA SER A 64 11.99 -15.80 33.65
C SER A 64 12.24 -16.27 32.24
N TYR A 65 12.72 -15.38 31.40
CA TYR A 65 13.11 -15.71 30.03
C TYR A 65 14.62 -15.72 29.89
N ILE A 66 15.12 -16.65 29.09
CA ILE A 66 16.49 -16.69 28.64
C ILE A 66 16.54 -16.59 27.11
N ARG A 67 17.71 -16.34 26.56
CA ARG A 67 17.94 -16.30 25.12
C ARG A 67 17.59 -17.64 24.47
N ASN A 68 17.01 -17.59 23.28
CA ASN A 68 16.71 -18.79 22.51
C ASN A 68 17.88 -19.10 21.55
N GLY A 69 18.91 -19.73 22.08
CA GLY A 69 20.11 -20.14 21.31
C GLY A 69 20.94 -18.94 20.81
N ASP A 70 22.01 -19.24 20.08
CA ASP A 70 23.04 -18.27 19.68
C ASP A 70 22.56 -17.33 18.53
N SER A 71 21.56 -17.73 17.77
CA SER A 71 21.09 -16.96 16.61
C SER A 71 20.58 -15.56 16.98
N TRP A 72 20.06 -15.38 18.20
CA TRP A 72 19.55 -14.13 18.71
C TRP A 72 20.51 -13.33 19.57
N ASP A 73 21.69 -13.89 19.90
CA ASP A 73 22.66 -13.24 20.76
C ASP A 73 23.10 -11.87 20.25
N GLY A 74 23.39 -11.77 18.97
CA GLY A 74 23.78 -10.51 18.37
C GLY A 74 22.69 -9.44 18.44
N PHE A 75 21.41 -9.83 18.40
CA PHE A 75 20.28 -8.91 18.59
C PHE A 75 20.11 -8.50 20.06
N ILE A 76 19.98 -9.47 20.95
CA ILE A 76 19.74 -9.25 22.39
C ILE A 76 20.84 -8.38 23.00
N ASN A 77 22.09 -8.58 22.58
CA ASN A 77 23.24 -7.80 23.05
C ASN A 77 23.45 -6.47 22.32
N SER A 78 22.69 -6.18 21.26
CA SER A 78 22.84 -4.95 20.49
C SER A 78 22.40 -3.70 21.26
N SER A 79 22.98 -2.55 20.90
CA SER A 79 22.59 -1.25 21.46
C SER A 79 21.14 -0.87 21.13
N VAL A 80 20.58 -1.40 20.03
CA VAL A 80 19.20 -1.13 19.64
C VAL A 80 18.22 -1.93 20.49
N ALA A 81 18.46 -3.23 20.74
CA ALA A 81 17.61 -4.05 21.60
C ALA A 81 17.69 -3.60 23.06
N LYS A 82 18.88 -3.21 23.54
CA LYS A 82 19.12 -2.69 24.89
C LYS A 82 18.40 -1.37 25.23
N LYS A 83 17.77 -0.75 24.27
CA LYS A 83 16.83 0.36 24.55
C LYS A 83 15.52 -0.14 25.15
N TYR A 84 15.14 -1.38 24.87
CA TYR A 84 13.85 -1.99 25.24
C TYR A 84 13.97 -3.05 26.33
N ILE A 85 15.08 -3.79 26.33
CA ILE A 85 15.32 -4.92 27.24
C ILE A 85 16.60 -4.72 28.02
N GLU A 86 16.69 -5.43 29.11
CA GLU A 86 17.91 -5.60 29.92
C GLU A 86 18.15 -7.09 30.16
N THR A 87 19.41 -7.43 30.36
CA THR A 87 19.86 -8.78 30.69
C THR A 87 20.64 -8.70 32.01
N ASN A 88 20.26 -9.49 33.00
CA ASN A 88 20.99 -9.57 34.27
C ASN A 88 22.23 -10.44 34.16
N ASN A 89 22.99 -10.55 35.25
CA ASN A 89 24.25 -11.33 35.30
C ASN A 89 24.04 -12.85 35.10
N ASP A 90 22.84 -13.35 35.39
CA ASP A 90 22.47 -14.75 35.25
C ASP A 90 21.90 -15.07 33.84
N GLY A 91 21.84 -14.07 32.95
CA GLY A 91 21.38 -14.23 31.57
C GLY A 91 19.85 -14.08 31.37
N TYR A 92 19.11 -13.74 32.41
CA TYR A 92 17.67 -13.49 32.27
C TYR A 92 17.40 -12.17 31.56
N VAL A 93 16.45 -12.22 30.66
CA VAL A 93 16.05 -11.09 29.82
C VAL A 93 14.70 -10.54 30.26
N THR A 94 14.63 -9.24 30.50
CA THR A 94 13.40 -8.53 30.86
C THR A 94 13.23 -7.28 30.03
N PHE A 95 11.96 -6.84 29.81
CA PHE A 95 11.70 -5.52 29.27
C PHE A 95 11.91 -4.46 30.34
N LYS A 96 12.46 -3.31 29.95
CA LYS A 96 12.57 -2.13 30.83
C LYS A 96 11.18 -1.59 31.16
N ASP A 97 11.03 -1.03 32.35
CA ASP A 97 9.72 -0.61 32.86
C ASP A 97 9.03 0.44 31.98
N ASP A 98 9.78 1.38 31.42
CA ASP A 98 9.29 2.41 30.50
C ASP A 98 8.95 1.86 29.10
N GLN A 99 9.41 0.65 28.79
CA GLN A 99 9.16 -0.04 27.52
C GLN A 99 8.12 -1.18 27.64
N LYS A 100 7.61 -1.47 28.83
CA LYS A 100 6.54 -2.44 29.09
C LYS A 100 5.17 -1.89 28.64
N ASN A 101 5.08 -1.49 27.36
CA ASN A 101 3.86 -0.97 26.76
C ASN A 101 3.75 -1.42 25.30
N GLU A 102 2.59 -1.20 24.67
CA GLU A 102 2.33 -1.62 23.31
C GLU A 102 3.34 -1.04 22.28
N ILE A 103 3.76 0.21 22.48
CA ILE A 103 4.70 0.89 21.59
C ILE A 103 6.10 0.28 21.72
N GLY A 104 6.58 0.05 22.94
CA GLY A 104 7.87 -0.56 23.21
C GLY A 104 7.95 -2.00 22.66
N ALA A 105 6.94 -2.82 22.95
CA ALA A 105 6.85 -4.19 22.44
C ALA A 105 6.82 -4.26 20.91
N ARG A 106 6.06 -3.35 20.29
CA ARG A 106 5.99 -3.24 18.82
C ARG A 106 7.32 -2.84 18.21
N ASN A 107 7.96 -1.79 18.73
CA ASN A 107 9.24 -1.31 18.19
C ASN A 107 10.34 -2.37 18.37
N PHE A 108 10.37 -3.06 19.49
CA PHE A 108 11.24 -4.19 19.70
C PHE A 108 11.00 -5.31 18.68
N GLY A 109 9.74 -5.66 18.43
CA GLY A 109 9.35 -6.67 17.44
C GLY A 109 9.78 -6.31 16.02
N LEU A 110 9.67 -5.05 15.61
CA LEU A 110 10.15 -4.59 14.30
C LEU A 110 11.66 -4.70 14.14
N LEU A 111 12.42 -4.29 15.16
CA LEU A 111 13.89 -4.42 15.15
C LEU A 111 14.33 -5.89 15.15
N ALA A 112 13.61 -6.74 15.88
CA ALA A 112 13.87 -8.18 15.87
C ALA A 112 13.59 -8.79 14.49
N MET A 113 12.53 -8.36 13.80
CA MET A 113 12.20 -8.79 12.45
C MET A 113 13.27 -8.36 11.44
N GLU A 114 13.71 -7.11 11.52
CA GLU A 114 14.79 -6.61 10.68
C GLU A 114 16.08 -7.41 10.89
N TYR A 115 16.43 -7.69 12.15
CA TYR A 115 17.58 -8.51 12.48
C TYR A 115 17.45 -9.93 11.92
N ALA A 116 16.27 -10.58 12.08
CA ALA A 116 16.02 -11.92 11.56
C ALA A 116 16.21 -12.00 10.04
N LYS A 117 15.71 -11.00 9.31
CA LYS A 117 15.88 -10.89 7.85
C LYS A 117 17.36 -10.71 7.48
N ASN A 118 18.06 -9.75 8.11
CA ASN A 118 19.47 -9.45 7.82
C ASN A 118 20.41 -10.60 8.14
N LYS A 119 20.07 -11.45 9.11
CA LYS A 119 20.86 -12.61 9.54
C LYS A 119 20.35 -13.93 8.97
N ASN A 120 19.29 -13.91 8.15
CA ASN A 120 18.63 -15.10 7.59
C ASN A 120 18.28 -16.13 8.68
N ILE A 121 17.73 -15.65 9.82
CA ILE A 121 17.31 -16.54 10.91
C ILE A 121 16.12 -17.37 10.42
N SER A 122 16.23 -18.68 10.55
CA SER A 122 15.15 -19.59 10.21
C SER A 122 13.95 -19.41 11.15
N PRO A 123 12.71 -19.36 10.64
CA PRO A 123 11.53 -19.34 11.49
C PRO A 123 11.39 -20.65 12.28
N THR A 124 10.80 -20.56 13.46
CA THR A 124 10.42 -21.72 14.28
C THR A 124 9.33 -22.53 13.57
N ALA A 125 8.39 -21.86 12.93
CA ALA A 125 7.36 -22.47 12.10
C ALA A 125 6.89 -21.50 11.01
N THR A 126 6.31 -22.07 9.95
CA THR A 126 5.76 -21.33 8.81
C THR A 126 4.38 -21.90 8.46
N ALA A 127 3.40 -21.04 8.20
CA ALA A 127 2.07 -21.45 7.78
C ALA A 127 1.48 -20.47 6.76
N LYS A 128 0.73 -20.98 5.79
CA LYS A 128 0.09 -20.20 4.73
C LYS A 128 -1.37 -19.98 5.05
N ALA A 129 -1.85 -18.74 4.92
CA ALA A 129 -3.27 -18.41 5.02
C ALA A 129 -4.04 -19.02 3.83
N SER A 130 -5.22 -19.59 4.09
CA SER A 130 -6.13 -20.02 3.04
C SER A 130 -6.68 -18.80 2.26
N ASN A 131 -7.26 -19.05 1.09
CA ASN A 131 -7.91 -17.99 0.30
C ASN A 131 -9.35 -17.70 0.73
N GLU A 132 -9.79 -18.25 1.85
CA GLU A 132 -11.14 -18.09 2.36
C GLU A 132 -11.34 -16.75 3.09
N THR A 133 -12.57 -16.26 3.09
CA THR A 133 -12.96 -15.11 3.90
C THR A 133 -12.83 -15.45 5.39
N ASN A 134 -12.22 -14.56 6.19
CA ASN A 134 -11.93 -14.76 7.61
C ASN A 134 -10.98 -15.93 7.90
N ALA A 135 -10.09 -16.26 6.97
CA ALA A 135 -9.02 -17.21 7.19
C ALA A 135 -8.23 -16.89 8.48
N LYS A 136 -7.69 -17.94 9.08
CA LYS A 136 -6.79 -17.86 10.24
C LYS A 136 -5.53 -18.64 9.93
N VAL A 137 -4.41 -18.22 10.50
CA VAL A 137 -3.19 -19.00 10.53
C VAL A 137 -2.97 -19.49 11.96
N VAL A 138 -2.66 -20.76 12.11
CA VAL A 138 -2.50 -21.39 13.41
C VAL A 138 -1.13 -22.05 13.47
N PHE A 139 -0.37 -21.73 14.51
CA PHE A 139 0.87 -22.38 14.88
C PHE A 139 0.59 -23.19 16.16
N GLU A 140 0.81 -24.49 16.11
CA GLU A 140 0.56 -25.42 17.22
C GLU A 140 1.87 -26.10 17.66
N ASN A 141 1.83 -26.73 18.81
CA ASN A 141 2.96 -27.45 19.38
C ASN A 141 4.20 -26.58 19.58
N LEU A 142 3.98 -25.31 19.95
CA LEU A 142 5.09 -24.38 20.19
C LEU A 142 5.61 -24.53 21.62
N PRO A 143 6.95 -24.68 21.83
CA PRO A 143 7.55 -24.58 23.15
C PRO A 143 7.24 -23.24 23.80
N LEU A 144 7.09 -23.19 25.12
CA LEU A 144 6.81 -21.94 25.82
C LEU A 144 7.94 -20.91 25.63
N GLY A 145 7.57 -19.63 25.52
CA GLY A 145 8.55 -18.59 25.27
C GLY A 145 7.96 -17.28 24.75
N TYR A 146 8.85 -16.39 24.34
CA TYR A 146 8.51 -15.13 23.71
C TYR A 146 8.72 -15.24 22.20
N TYR A 147 7.68 -14.92 21.45
CA TYR A 147 7.62 -15.12 20.01
C TYR A 147 7.42 -13.82 19.25
N LEU A 148 8.03 -13.76 18.09
CA LEU A 148 7.76 -12.77 17.06
C LEU A 148 6.98 -13.46 15.93
N VAL A 149 5.85 -12.90 15.55
CA VAL A 149 5.10 -13.33 14.37
C VAL A 149 5.35 -12.33 13.27
N GLU A 150 5.77 -12.79 12.11
CA GLU A 150 5.93 -11.96 10.90
C GLU A 150 4.54 -11.61 10.38
N THR A 151 4.10 -10.41 10.74
CA THR A 151 2.92 -9.74 10.20
C THR A 151 3.39 -8.47 9.51
N SER A 152 2.54 -7.78 8.79
CA SER A 152 2.87 -6.48 8.18
C SER A 152 3.34 -5.43 9.19
N THR A 153 3.02 -5.62 10.48
CA THR A 153 3.36 -4.70 11.58
C THR A 153 4.31 -5.30 12.60
N GLY A 154 4.79 -6.54 12.42
CA GLY A 154 5.63 -7.24 13.38
C GLY A 154 4.95 -7.37 14.74
N THR A 155 4.30 -8.50 15.01
CA THR A 155 3.59 -8.70 16.28
C THR A 155 4.38 -9.64 17.18
N ALA A 156 4.66 -9.22 18.39
CA ALA A 156 5.27 -10.07 19.40
C ALA A 156 4.20 -10.58 20.40
N CYS A 157 4.36 -11.83 20.85
CA CYS A 157 3.49 -12.41 21.86
C CYS A 157 4.28 -13.33 22.79
N SER A 158 3.78 -13.52 24.01
CA SER A 158 4.27 -14.49 24.98
C SER A 158 3.35 -15.68 25.02
N ILE A 159 3.94 -16.88 25.12
CA ILE A 159 3.22 -18.12 25.40
C ILE A 159 3.83 -18.67 26.70
N ASP A 160 2.99 -18.85 27.70
CA ASP A 160 3.39 -19.32 29.04
C ASP A 160 2.42 -20.39 29.56
N THR A 161 2.69 -20.91 30.75
CA THR A 161 1.91 -22.00 31.33
C THR A 161 0.48 -21.61 31.65
N THR A 162 0.20 -20.33 31.94
CA THR A 162 -1.16 -19.83 32.21
C THR A 162 -1.89 -19.40 30.94
N HIS A 163 -1.14 -18.99 29.91
CA HIS A 163 -1.66 -18.57 28.63
C HIS A 163 -1.01 -19.36 27.47
N PRO A 164 -1.20 -20.70 27.42
CA PRO A 164 -0.60 -21.53 26.39
C PRO A 164 -1.24 -21.30 25.01
N LYS A 165 -2.37 -20.61 24.95
CA LYS A 165 -3.10 -20.28 23.72
C LYS A 165 -3.26 -18.78 23.60
N VAL A 166 -2.66 -18.20 22.56
CA VAL A 166 -2.71 -16.75 22.28
C VAL A 166 -3.36 -16.53 20.93
N GLU A 167 -4.29 -15.58 20.86
CA GLU A 167 -4.83 -15.07 19.61
C GLU A 167 -4.29 -13.66 19.38
N ILE A 168 -3.67 -13.45 18.23
CA ILE A 168 -3.20 -12.15 17.76
C ILE A 168 -3.97 -11.77 16.51
N ARG A 169 -4.25 -10.48 16.34
CA ARG A 169 -4.88 -9.96 15.15
C ARG A 169 -3.82 -9.31 14.27
N ASP A 170 -3.68 -9.77 13.03
CA ASP A 170 -2.88 -9.07 12.05
C ASP A 170 -3.55 -7.72 11.76
N LYS A 171 -2.85 -6.64 12.12
CA LYS A 171 -3.27 -5.27 11.85
C LYS A 171 -2.73 -4.83 10.49
N HIS A 172 -2.82 -5.69 9.46
CA HIS A 172 -2.32 -5.29 8.16
C HIS A 172 -3.07 -4.06 7.67
N ALA A 173 -2.37 -2.98 7.67
CA ALA A 173 -2.80 -1.79 6.99
C ALA A 173 -2.37 -1.95 5.52
N SER A 174 -3.22 -2.54 4.68
CA SER A 174 -2.92 -2.63 3.25
C SER A 174 -2.90 -1.24 2.64
N PRO A 175 -1.83 -0.87 1.92
CA PRO A 175 -1.85 0.32 1.10
C PRO A 175 -2.94 0.20 0.02
N SER A 176 -3.29 1.31 -0.58
CA SER A 176 -4.25 1.32 -1.68
C SER A 176 -3.87 2.37 -2.72
N VAL A 177 -4.41 2.24 -3.91
CA VAL A 177 -4.26 3.23 -4.96
C VAL A 177 -5.61 3.79 -5.38
N SER A 178 -5.63 5.07 -5.73
CA SER A 178 -6.77 5.71 -6.37
C SER A 178 -6.30 6.45 -7.60
N LYS A 179 -6.76 6.02 -8.76
CA LYS A 179 -6.44 6.63 -10.05
C LYS A 179 -7.52 7.61 -10.45
N LEU A 180 -7.11 8.74 -10.97
CA LEU A 180 -7.95 9.85 -11.35
C LEU A 180 -7.50 10.40 -12.70
N VAL A 181 -8.42 10.98 -13.45
CA VAL A 181 -8.17 11.64 -14.73
C VAL A 181 -8.69 13.08 -14.70
N ALA A 182 -7.91 13.99 -15.24
CA ALA A 182 -8.28 15.39 -15.33
C ALA A 182 -9.33 15.62 -16.42
N ASN A 183 -10.20 16.57 -16.18
CA ASN A 183 -11.12 17.08 -17.17
C ASN A 183 -10.65 18.49 -17.60
N GLY A 184 -10.27 18.67 -18.87
CA GLY A 184 -9.91 19.97 -19.39
C GLY A 184 -8.57 20.54 -18.91
N GLY A 185 -7.53 19.70 -18.72
CA GLY A 185 -6.16 20.16 -18.45
C GLY A 185 -5.83 20.52 -17.00
N THR A 186 -6.80 20.54 -16.12
CA THR A 186 -6.61 20.77 -14.68
C THR A 186 -7.10 19.59 -13.83
N ILE A 187 -6.28 19.16 -12.86
CA ILE A 187 -6.63 18.05 -11.96
C ILE A 187 -7.50 18.53 -10.78
N SER A 188 -8.22 19.60 -10.91
CA SER A 188 -9.02 20.19 -9.83
C SER A 188 -10.35 19.47 -9.57
N ASN A 189 -10.83 18.65 -10.52
CA ASN A 189 -12.05 17.87 -10.38
C ASN A 189 -11.76 16.39 -10.64
N ASN A 190 -11.36 15.70 -9.62
CA ASN A 190 -11.01 14.29 -9.60
C ASN A 190 -12.13 13.41 -10.14
N LYS A 191 -12.01 12.95 -11.38
CA LYS A 191 -13.00 12.09 -12.02
C LYS A 191 -12.41 10.73 -12.35
N LYS A 192 -13.29 9.75 -12.44
CA LYS A 192 -12.96 8.42 -12.97
C LYS A 192 -13.14 8.36 -14.48
N ARG A 193 -13.80 9.36 -15.06
CA ARG A 193 -14.11 9.47 -16.50
C ARG A 193 -13.91 10.89 -17.00
N ASN A 194 -13.40 11.00 -18.20
CA ASN A 194 -13.34 12.28 -18.95
C ASN A 194 -13.61 12.06 -20.42
N SER A 195 -13.75 13.19 -21.14
CA SER A 195 -13.84 13.23 -22.59
C SER A 195 -12.78 14.18 -23.12
N MET A 196 -12.01 13.73 -24.10
CA MET A 196 -10.90 14.48 -24.68
C MET A 196 -10.93 14.35 -26.20
N ASN A 197 -10.31 15.31 -26.87
CA ASN A 197 -10.13 15.21 -28.33
C ASN A 197 -8.91 14.34 -28.65
N ARG A 198 -8.92 13.74 -29.81
CA ARG A 198 -7.75 13.05 -30.35
C ARG A 198 -6.59 14.03 -30.49
N GLY A 199 -5.39 13.58 -30.11
CA GLY A 199 -4.18 14.42 -30.10
C GLY A 199 -4.00 15.24 -28.81
N ASP A 200 -5.01 15.33 -27.97
CA ASP A 200 -4.93 16.11 -26.72
C ASP A 200 -4.04 15.44 -25.69
N ASN A 201 -3.52 16.27 -24.80
CA ASN A 201 -2.81 15.85 -23.60
C ASN A 201 -3.82 15.44 -22.50
N VAL A 202 -3.73 14.22 -22.02
CA VAL A 202 -4.56 13.69 -20.94
C VAL A 202 -3.69 13.59 -19.68
N PHE A 203 -4.12 14.24 -18.60
CA PHE A 203 -3.42 14.24 -17.32
C PHE A 203 -4.04 13.22 -16.37
N PHE A 204 -3.22 12.34 -15.84
CA PHE A 204 -3.60 11.37 -14.83
C PHE A 204 -2.92 11.68 -13.50
N GLU A 205 -3.60 11.33 -12.42
CA GLU A 205 -3.07 11.34 -11.07
C GLU A 205 -3.33 9.98 -10.42
N THR A 206 -2.30 9.40 -9.85
CA THR A 206 -2.44 8.22 -8.97
C THR A 206 -2.09 8.63 -7.55
N ILE A 207 -3.03 8.42 -6.64
CA ILE A 207 -2.86 8.64 -5.21
C ILE A 207 -2.52 7.29 -4.58
N ILE A 208 -1.37 7.19 -3.97
CA ILE A 208 -0.93 6.04 -3.18
C ILE A 208 -1.20 6.35 -1.71
N ASN A 209 -2.09 5.59 -1.06
CA ASN A 209 -2.29 5.66 0.37
C ASN A 209 -1.26 4.73 1.03
N VAL A 210 -0.18 5.33 1.54
CA VAL A 210 0.88 4.59 2.23
C VAL A 210 0.45 4.15 3.62
N LYS A 211 1.10 3.12 4.14
CA LYS A 211 0.77 2.54 5.45
C LYS A 211 2.03 2.33 6.27
N PRO A 212 1.93 2.49 7.59
CA PRO A 212 3.03 2.22 8.51
C PRO A 212 3.65 0.83 8.28
N HIS A 213 4.98 0.77 8.35
CA HIS A 213 5.79 -0.46 8.25
C HIS A 213 5.67 -1.23 6.94
N VAL A 214 5.15 -0.60 5.90
CA VAL A 214 5.12 -1.16 4.55
C VAL A 214 6.20 -0.48 3.71
N THR A 215 7.01 -1.29 3.04
CA THR A 215 8.13 -0.86 2.19
C THR A 215 8.01 -1.47 0.79
N ASN A 216 9.00 -1.20 -0.06
CA ASN A 216 9.12 -1.77 -1.40
C ASN A 216 7.90 -1.45 -2.30
N TYR A 217 7.38 -0.22 -2.18
CA TYR A 217 6.31 0.23 -3.05
C TYR A 217 6.77 0.34 -4.51
N CYS A 218 6.05 -0.33 -5.40
CA CYS A 218 6.19 -0.17 -6.84
C CYS A 218 4.80 0.09 -7.45
N LEU A 219 4.63 1.25 -8.05
CA LEU A 219 3.41 1.58 -8.79
C LEU A 219 3.53 0.99 -10.20
N HIS A 220 2.55 0.20 -10.57
CA HIS A 220 2.34 -0.35 -11.89
C HIS A 220 1.23 0.40 -12.59
N ASP A 221 1.44 0.78 -13.84
CA ASP A 221 0.46 1.49 -14.64
C ASP A 221 0.37 0.91 -16.03
N TYR A 222 -0.85 0.53 -16.42
CA TYR A 222 -1.05 0.01 -17.75
C TYR A 222 -2.27 0.64 -18.43
N MET A 223 -2.13 1.01 -19.68
CA MET A 223 -3.06 1.82 -20.44
C MET A 223 -3.47 1.15 -21.75
N ASN A 224 -4.67 1.51 -22.16
CA ASN A 224 -5.12 1.21 -23.52
C ASN A 224 -4.09 1.71 -24.55
N GLN A 225 -3.90 0.95 -25.63
CA GLN A 225 -2.90 1.23 -26.68
C GLN A 225 -3.00 2.63 -27.31
N TYR A 226 -4.15 3.29 -27.22
CA TYR A 226 -4.38 4.65 -27.75
C TYR A 226 -4.01 5.75 -26.74
N LEU A 227 -3.68 5.40 -25.51
CA LEU A 227 -3.14 6.29 -24.50
C LEU A 227 -1.60 6.16 -24.51
N LYS A 228 -0.92 7.13 -25.10
CA LYS A 228 0.54 7.09 -25.25
C LYS A 228 1.21 7.79 -24.08
N TYR A 229 1.84 7.01 -23.18
CA TYR A 229 2.59 7.57 -22.07
C TYR A 229 3.71 8.49 -22.57
N ASN A 230 3.79 9.66 -21.99
CA ASN A 230 4.81 10.66 -22.33
C ASN A 230 5.83 10.81 -21.18
N SER A 231 5.37 11.23 -20.01
CA SER A 231 6.27 11.49 -18.89
C SER A 231 5.53 11.61 -17.55
N VAL A 232 6.23 11.34 -16.45
CA VAL A 232 5.78 11.79 -15.13
C VAL A 232 5.94 13.31 -15.08
N LEU A 233 4.83 14.02 -14.81
CA LEU A 233 4.80 15.47 -14.72
C LEU A 233 5.29 15.91 -13.36
N LYS A 234 6.38 16.63 -13.34
CA LYS A 234 7.02 17.15 -12.13
C LYS A 234 7.41 16.05 -11.14
N ASP A 235 8.00 16.45 -10.05
CA ASP A 235 8.28 15.57 -8.93
C ASP A 235 6.96 15.04 -8.30
N GLY A 236 6.94 13.81 -7.81
CA GLY A 236 5.85 13.30 -7.00
C GLY A 236 5.66 14.17 -5.74
N ILE A 237 4.50 14.08 -5.12
CA ILE A 237 4.17 14.88 -3.93
C ILE A 237 3.87 13.96 -2.76
N ALA A 238 4.66 14.04 -1.68
CA ALA A 238 4.33 13.47 -0.39
C ALA A 238 3.36 14.39 0.37
N TYR A 239 2.25 13.83 0.88
CA TYR A 239 1.22 14.57 1.57
C TYR A 239 1.12 14.20 3.05
N TYR A 240 1.18 15.20 3.91
CA TYR A 240 1.15 15.11 5.37
C TYR A 240 -0.23 15.53 5.89
N SER A 241 -1.11 14.57 6.16
CA SER A 241 -2.51 14.85 6.53
C SER A 241 -2.66 15.56 7.88
N ASN A 242 -1.73 15.32 8.81
CA ASN A 242 -1.78 15.86 10.18
C ASN A 242 -1.06 17.20 10.32
N GLU A 243 -0.43 17.72 9.25
CA GLU A 243 0.23 19.02 9.26
C GLU A 243 -0.82 20.14 9.24
N LYS A 244 -0.72 21.10 10.15
CA LYS A 244 -1.67 22.23 10.25
C LYS A 244 -1.33 23.35 9.26
N ASP A 245 -0.05 23.53 8.94
CA ASP A 245 0.41 24.51 7.97
C ASP A 245 0.26 23.96 6.56
N GLU A 246 -0.61 24.57 5.76
CA GLU A 246 -0.88 24.16 4.37
C GLU A 246 0.37 24.14 3.49
N SER A 247 1.36 25.03 3.75
CA SER A 247 2.61 25.09 3.01
C SER A 247 3.52 23.88 3.28
N LEU A 248 3.39 23.27 4.46
CA LEU A 248 4.17 22.12 4.90
C LEU A 248 3.49 20.78 4.57
N LYS A 249 2.20 20.79 4.24
CA LYS A 249 1.45 19.57 3.89
C LYS A 249 1.99 18.84 2.66
N ARG A 250 2.68 19.54 1.76
CA ARG A 250 3.13 19.00 0.49
C ARG A 250 4.63 19.13 0.33
N LYS A 251 5.31 18.01 0.15
CA LYS A 251 6.75 17.97 -0.13
C LYS A 251 7.00 17.30 -1.48
N SER A 252 7.78 17.96 -2.34
CA SER A 252 8.17 17.39 -3.63
C SER A 252 9.11 16.21 -3.45
N LEU A 253 8.81 15.12 -4.14
CA LEU A 253 9.67 13.95 -4.29
C LEU A 253 10.49 14.08 -5.57
N LYS A 254 11.78 13.87 -5.49
CA LYS A 254 12.73 14.05 -6.59
C LYS A 254 12.93 12.77 -7.38
N LYS A 255 12.69 12.83 -8.69
CA LYS A 255 13.05 11.74 -9.61
C LYS A 255 14.55 11.43 -9.51
N TYR A 256 14.91 10.14 -9.59
CA TYR A 256 16.26 9.58 -9.43
C TYR A 256 16.84 9.64 -8.00
N ASN A 257 16.27 10.43 -7.09
CA ASN A 257 16.64 10.43 -5.68
C ASN A 257 15.61 9.70 -4.82
N ASP A 258 14.35 10.11 -4.87
CA ASP A 258 13.28 9.53 -4.05
C ASP A 258 12.52 8.42 -4.79
N TYR A 259 12.49 8.45 -6.13
CA TYR A 259 11.91 7.40 -6.96
C TYR A 259 12.58 7.32 -8.34
N VAL A 260 12.42 6.16 -8.97
CA VAL A 260 12.77 5.91 -10.36
C VAL A 260 11.53 5.49 -11.15
N SER A 261 11.48 5.88 -12.42
CA SER A 261 10.41 5.45 -13.33
C SER A 261 11.04 4.79 -14.54
N THR A 262 10.56 3.61 -14.91
CA THR A 262 11.00 2.85 -16.08
C THR A 262 9.82 2.47 -16.96
N THR A 263 10.00 2.54 -18.27
CA THR A 263 9.07 2.04 -19.30
C THR A 263 9.49 0.67 -19.85
N ASN A 264 10.66 0.18 -19.45
CA ASN A 264 11.10 -1.17 -19.78
C ASN A 264 10.54 -2.14 -18.74
N THR A 265 9.32 -2.63 -18.98
CA THR A 265 8.57 -3.54 -18.09
C THR A 265 8.38 -4.90 -18.75
N ASN A 266 8.37 -5.96 -17.95
CA ASN A 266 8.20 -7.34 -18.43
C ASN A 266 6.78 -7.89 -18.20
N ASP A 267 5.90 -7.10 -17.59
CA ASP A 267 4.56 -7.50 -17.16
C ASP A 267 3.43 -6.85 -17.98
N GLY A 268 3.78 -6.16 -19.06
CA GLY A 268 2.82 -5.46 -19.93
C GLY A 268 2.41 -4.08 -19.45
N CYS A 269 2.94 -3.59 -18.35
CA CYS A 269 2.72 -2.22 -17.89
C CYS A 269 3.41 -1.22 -18.81
N ASN A 270 2.84 -0.02 -18.95
CA ASN A 270 3.44 1.07 -19.72
C ASN A 270 4.60 1.71 -18.97
N PHE A 271 4.52 1.74 -17.63
CA PHE A 271 5.62 2.12 -16.78
C PHE A 271 5.50 1.53 -15.37
N HIS A 272 6.65 1.42 -14.71
CA HIS A 272 6.75 1.23 -13.26
C HIS A 272 7.34 2.47 -12.63
N LEU A 273 6.91 2.77 -11.39
CA LEU A 273 7.54 3.77 -10.53
C LEU A 273 7.86 3.11 -9.19
N THR A 274 9.15 3.02 -8.88
CA THR A 274 9.67 2.37 -7.66
C THR A 274 10.31 3.41 -6.77
N PHE A 275 10.00 3.38 -5.47
CA PHE A 275 10.64 4.25 -4.48
C PHE A 275 12.01 3.69 -4.09
N THR A 276 12.97 4.59 -3.88
CA THR A 276 14.38 4.26 -3.62
C THR A 276 14.66 4.08 -2.13
N ASP A 277 15.82 3.51 -1.80
CA ASP A 277 16.32 3.49 -0.42
C ASP A 277 16.45 4.90 0.18
N SER A 278 16.78 5.89 -0.64
CA SER A 278 16.85 7.30 -0.22
C SER A 278 15.50 7.82 0.23
N PHE A 279 14.42 7.43 -0.47
CA PHE A 279 13.05 7.73 -0.07
C PHE A 279 12.73 7.14 1.31
N TYR A 280 13.01 5.85 1.52
CA TYR A 280 12.71 5.19 2.80
C TYR A 280 13.53 5.76 3.95
N LYS A 281 14.84 6.00 3.75
CA LYS A 281 15.69 6.68 4.75
C LYS A 281 15.16 8.04 5.19
N LYS A 282 14.49 8.76 4.29
CA LYS A 282 14.01 10.12 4.52
C LYS A 282 12.60 10.19 5.07
N TYR A 283 11.72 9.28 4.66
CA TYR A 283 10.28 9.39 4.88
C TYR A 283 9.66 8.24 5.68
N GLN A 284 10.40 7.14 5.94
CA GLN A 284 9.82 5.96 6.59
C GLN A 284 9.29 6.26 7.99
N ASP A 285 10.02 7.04 8.80
CA ASP A 285 9.58 7.43 10.14
C ASP A 285 8.28 8.27 10.10
N ASP A 286 8.13 9.12 9.09
CA ASP A 286 6.90 9.90 8.89
C ASP A 286 5.73 9.02 8.41
N ILE A 287 6.00 7.98 7.61
CA ILE A 287 5.00 6.99 7.22
C ILE A 287 4.60 6.16 8.44
N ASP A 288 5.56 5.68 9.22
CA ASP A 288 5.33 4.79 10.36
C ASP A 288 4.60 5.49 11.51
N SER A 289 4.86 6.76 11.69
CA SER A 289 4.13 7.60 12.66
C SER A 289 2.76 8.07 12.14
N GLY A 290 2.41 7.78 10.89
CA GLY A 290 1.15 8.21 10.27
C GLY A 290 1.10 9.70 9.94
N LYS A 291 2.22 10.40 9.94
CA LYS A 291 2.30 11.81 9.49
C LYS A 291 2.18 11.89 7.98
N LEU A 292 2.98 11.11 7.25
CA LEU A 292 2.88 10.98 5.80
C LEU A 292 1.87 9.86 5.49
N THR A 293 0.78 10.20 4.81
CA THR A 293 -0.32 9.27 4.55
C THR A 293 -0.56 8.99 3.07
N GLN A 294 -0.17 9.92 2.19
CA GLN A 294 -0.44 9.81 0.76
C GLN A 294 0.72 10.29 -0.09
N ILE A 295 0.87 9.69 -1.27
CA ILE A 295 1.78 10.13 -2.31
C ILE A 295 1.00 10.31 -3.59
N TYR A 296 1.18 11.45 -4.25
CA TYR A 296 0.51 11.81 -5.49
C TYR A 296 1.51 11.72 -6.64
N ILE A 297 1.20 10.91 -7.63
CA ILE A 297 1.99 10.77 -8.87
C ILE A 297 1.15 11.29 -10.02
N LYS A 298 1.63 12.36 -10.66
CA LYS A 298 0.99 12.97 -11.82
C LYS A 298 1.79 12.67 -13.08
N TYR A 299 1.13 12.31 -14.14
CA TYR A 299 1.78 12.02 -15.41
C TYR A 299 0.93 12.41 -16.60
N LEU A 300 1.60 12.55 -17.74
CA LEU A 300 1.04 13.01 -19.00
C LEU A 300 0.97 11.84 -19.98
N VAL A 301 -0.15 11.78 -20.68
CA VAL A 301 -0.43 10.86 -21.76
C VAL A 301 -0.93 11.67 -22.97
N ILE A 302 -0.55 11.26 -24.16
CA ILE A 302 -1.08 11.81 -25.40
C ILE A 302 -2.15 10.85 -25.95
N LEU A 303 -3.34 11.37 -26.19
CA LEU A 303 -4.41 10.61 -26.80
C LEU A 303 -4.14 10.44 -28.31
N SER A 304 -4.03 9.18 -28.76
CA SER A 304 -3.73 8.90 -30.17
C SER A 304 -4.78 9.49 -31.11
N ASN A 305 -4.32 9.94 -32.28
CA ASN A 305 -5.20 10.40 -33.37
C ASN A 305 -6.10 9.28 -33.91
N ASP A 306 -5.72 8.02 -33.70
CA ASP A 306 -6.46 6.83 -34.12
C ASP A 306 -7.36 6.25 -33.04
N ALA A 307 -7.53 6.96 -31.91
CA ALA A 307 -8.39 6.53 -30.82
C ALA A 307 -9.83 6.27 -31.32
N PRO A 308 -10.46 5.14 -30.96
CA PRO A 308 -11.82 4.85 -31.35
C PRO A 308 -12.80 5.83 -30.71
N ILE A 309 -13.93 6.04 -31.39
CA ILE A 309 -15.03 6.88 -30.92
C ILE A 309 -15.96 6.04 -30.03
N ASP A 310 -16.56 6.65 -29.03
CA ASP A 310 -17.55 6.06 -28.11
C ASP A 310 -17.07 4.75 -27.42
N THR A 311 -15.76 4.56 -27.35
CA THR A 311 -15.14 3.39 -26.71
C THR A 311 -14.32 3.86 -25.51
N PRO A 312 -14.51 3.25 -24.31
CA PRO A 312 -13.74 3.62 -23.16
C PRO A 312 -12.26 3.23 -23.30
N LEU A 313 -11.38 4.20 -23.22
CA LEU A 313 -9.94 3.99 -23.18
C LEU A 313 -9.54 3.86 -21.71
N VAL A 314 -9.37 2.64 -21.26
CA VAL A 314 -9.11 2.32 -19.85
C VAL A 314 -7.64 2.55 -19.53
N ASN A 315 -7.39 3.16 -18.38
CA ASN A 315 -6.08 3.28 -17.77
C ASN A 315 -6.15 2.76 -16.33
N THR A 316 -5.29 1.82 -15.98
CA THR A 316 -5.33 1.05 -14.74
C THR A 316 -4.02 1.20 -13.97
N SER A 317 -4.12 1.39 -12.67
CA SER A 317 -2.95 1.32 -11.77
C SER A 317 -3.19 0.34 -10.63
N TYR A 318 -2.14 -0.29 -10.19
CA TYR A 318 -2.06 -1.03 -8.94
C TYR A 318 -0.68 -0.84 -8.30
N LEU A 319 -0.55 -1.23 -7.04
CA LEU A 319 0.69 -1.13 -6.28
C LEU A 319 1.13 -2.53 -5.86
N THR A 320 2.38 -2.87 -6.09
CA THR A 320 3.03 -3.97 -5.39
C THR A 320 3.80 -3.40 -4.19
N TYR A 321 3.94 -4.18 -3.12
CA TYR A 321 4.60 -3.77 -1.89
C TYR A 321 5.07 -4.97 -1.08
N GLY A 322 5.98 -4.73 -0.14
CA GLY A 322 6.60 -5.81 0.62
C GLY A 322 7.38 -6.75 -0.29
N GLU A 323 7.28 -8.05 -0.04
CA GLU A 323 7.94 -9.06 -0.88
C GLU A 323 7.10 -9.46 -2.10
N ASN A 324 5.78 -9.70 -1.92
CA ASN A 324 4.91 -10.23 -2.98
C ASN A 324 3.45 -9.75 -2.88
N SER A 325 3.19 -8.68 -2.14
CA SER A 325 1.83 -8.19 -1.96
C SER A 325 1.40 -7.24 -3.06
N ARG A 326 0.11 -7.21 -3.38
CA ARG A 326 -0.48 -6.36 -4.41
C ARG A 326 -1.78 -5.75 -3.91
N THR A 327 -2.07 -4.50 -4.32
CA THR A 327 -3.36 -3.84 -4.09
C THR A 327 -4.40 -4.26 -5.12
N GLU A 328 -5.66 -3.95 -4.83
CA GLU A 328 -6.68 -3.88 -5.86
C GLU A 328 -6.33 -2.84 -6.94
N GLU A 329 -6.88 -3.04 -8.13
CA GLU A 329 -6.71 -2.12 -9.25
C GLU A 329 -7.62 -0.89 -9.13
N SER A 330 -7.12 0.25 -9.57
CA SER A 330 -7.90 1.46 -9.74
C SER A 330 -7.88 1.91 -11.19
N LYS A 331 -9.06 2.19 -11.76
CA LYS A 331 -9.26 2.44 -13.19
C LYS A 331 -9.85 3.81 -13.45
N THR A 332 -9.54 4.35 -14.62
CA THR A 332 -10.17 5.52 -15.23
C THR A 332 -10.50 5.24 -16.68
N GLU A 333 -11.45 5.97 -17.23
CA GLU A 333 -11.89 5.85 -18.62
C GLU A 333 -11.84 7.21 -19.31
N THR A 334 -11.21 7.26 -20.49
CA THR A 334 -11.17 8.43 -21.36
C THR A 334 -11.95 8.11 -22.63
N PHE A 335 -12.82 9.01 -23.04
CA PHE A 335 -13.67 8.87 -24.23
C PHE A 335 -13.35 9.94 -25.26
N THR A 336 -13.52 9.58 -26.52
CA THR A 336 -13.66 10.53 -27.63
C THR A 336 -15.06 10.39 -28.22
N TYR A 337 -15.61 11.49 -28.69
CA TYR A 337 -16.96 11.50 -29.27
C TYR A 337 -16.92 12.08 -30.68
N SER A 338 -17.91 11.72 -31.47
CA SER A 338 -18.24 12.38 -32.73
C SER A 338 -19.62 13.04 -32.62
N ILE A 339 -19.82 14.09 -33.41
CA ILE A 339 -21.09 14.74 -33.53
C ILE A 339 -21.56 14.54 -34.97
N PRO A 340 -22.46 13.58 -35.25
CA PRO A 340 -23.03 13.43 -36.58
C PRO A 340 -23.98 14.60 -36.87
N ILE A 341 -23.77 15.27 -37.99
CA ILE A 341 -24.63 16.40 -38.44
C ILE A 341 -25.19 16.02 -39.80
N PHE A 342 -26.54 16.00 -39.89
CA PHE A 342 -27.25 15.73 -41.13
C PHE A 342 -28.15 16.91 -41.49
N LYS A 343 -28.13 17.32 -42.74
CA LYS A 343 -29.03 18.32 -43.26
C LYS A 343 -29.93 17.69 -44.32
N TYR A 344 -31.20 17.84 -44.12
CA TYR A 344 -32.23 17.32 -45.03
C TYR A 344 -33.08 18.46 -45.62
N THR A 345 -33.60 18.20 -46.80
CA THR A 345 -34.71 18.99 -47.36
C THR A 345 -36.02 18.64 -46.63
N GLY A 346 -37.09 19.41 -46.89
CA GLY A 346 -38.41 19.10 -46.35
C GLY A 346 -38.99 17.73 -46.78
N TYR A 347 -38.35 17.03 -47.70
CA TYR A 347 -38.71 15.69 -48.22
C TYR A 347 -37.74 14.60 -47.78
N ASN A 348 -37.02 14.77 -46.68
CA ASN A 348 -36.02 13.83 -46.16
C ASN A 348 -34.87 13.50 -47.14
N LYS A 349 -34.60 14.35 -48.12
CA LYS A 349 -33.44 14.18 -48.99
C LYS A 349 -32.26 14.94 -48.43
N ALA A 350 -31.09 14.32 -48.43
CA ALA A 350 -29.85 14.94 -48.00
C ALA A 350 -29.56 16.20 -48.80
N LEU A 351 -29.21 17.32 -48.14
CA LEU A 351 -28.91 18.59 -48.77
C LEU A 351 -27.42 18.80 -48.93
N ALA A 352 -26.93 18.63 -50.16
CA ALA A 352 -25.55 18.91 -50.46
C ALA A 352 -25.21 20.40 -50.38
N GLY A 353 -23.94 20.74 -50.09
CA GLY A 353 -23.45 22.12 -50.04
C GLY A 353 -23.85 22.94 -48.81
N ALA A 354 -24.55 22.36 -47.85
CA ALA A 354 -24.86 23.07 -46.59
C ALA A 354 -23.56 23.35 -45.81
N LYS A 355 -23.42 24.59 -45.33
CA LYS A 355 -22.32 25.01 -44.46
C LYS A 355 -22.79 25.05 -43.01
N PHE A 356 -21.95 24.65 -42.09
CA PHE A 356 -22.23 24.66 -40.65
C PHE A 356 -21.13 25.40 -39.92
N ILE A 357 -21.51 26.11 -38.89
CA ILE A 357 -20.60 26.72 -37.90
C ILE A 357 -20.88 26.05 -36.57
N LEU A 358 -19.84 25.45 -35.97
CA LEU A 358 -19.89 24.93 -34.62
C LEU A 358 -19.03 25.83 -33.73
N SER A 359 -19.59 26.30 -32.63
CA SER A 359 -18.94 27.17 -31.67
C SER A 359 -19.26 26.73 -30.25
N LYS A 360 -18.38 27.05 -29.30
CA LYS A 360 -18.68 26.96 -27.86
C LYS A 360 -19.51 28.11 -27.35
N ASP A 361 -19.59 29.20 -28.12
CA ASP A 361 -20.35 30.37 -27.78
C ASP A 361 -21.83 30.23 -28.21
N SER A 362 -22.71 30.83 -27.48
CA SER A 362 -24.15 30.85 -27.78
C SER A 362 -24.49 31.58 -29.09
N ASN A 363 -23.59 32.49 -29.53
CA ASN A 363 -23.72 33.24 -30.81
C ASN A 363 -22.55 32.80 -31.74
N PRO A 364 -22.73 31.72 -32.53
CA PRO A 364 -21.70 31.24 -33.42
C PRO A 364 -21.45 32.21 -34.58
N THR A 365 -20.18 32.51 -34.83
CA THR A 365 -19.67 33.34 -35.93
C THR A 365 -18.50 32.66 -36.59
N GLU A 366 -18.10 33.08 -37.79
CA GLU A 366 -16.89 32.56 -38.45
C GLU A 366 -15.61 32.83 -37.64
N THR A 367 -15.60 33.85 -36.78
CA THR A 367 -14.45 34.21 -35.97
C THR A 367 -14.28 33.37 -34.71
N ASN A 368 -15.38 32.87 -34.12
CA ASN A 368 -15.41 32.02 -32.95
C ASN A 368 -15.70 30.54 -33.28
N ALA A 369 -15.76 30.23 -34.59
CA ALA A 369 -15.99 28.87 -35.06
C ALA A 369 -14.82 27.93 -34.69
N LEU A 370 -15.17 26.73 -34.27
CA LEU A 370 -14.23 25.65 -34.15
C LEU A 370 -13.73 25.25 -35.55
N LYS A 371 -12.43 25.16 -35.70
CA LYS A 371 -11.80 24.81 -36.99
C LYS A 371 -11.62 23.30 -37.08
N PHE A 372 -12.06 22.72 -38.18
CA PHE A 372 -11.98 21.29 -38.44
C PHE A 372 -11.14 21.04 -39.69
N VAL A 373 -10.40 19.94 -39.67
CA VAL A 373 -9.66 19.45 -40.84
C VAL A 373 -10.40 18.26 -41.44
N GLN A 374 -10.66 18.31 -42.71
CA GLN A 374 -11.29 17.18 -43.41
C GLN A 374 -10.31 16.01 -43.41
N SER A 375 -10.70 14.86 -42.85
CA SER A 375 -9.83 13.67 -42.75
C SER A 375 -10.26 12.48 -43.59
N GLY A 376 -11.36 12.57 -44.34
CA GLY A 376 -11.88 11.55 -45.22
C GLY A 376 -13.29 11.83 -45.68
N MET A 377 -13.77 11.07 -46.65
CA MET A 377 -15.19 11.01 -47.05
C MET A 377 -15.71 9.63 -46.66
N SER A 378 -16.88 9.57 -45.99
CA SER A 378 -17.60 8.30 -45.88
C SER A 378 -18.33 8.03 -47.16
N THR A 379 -18.19 6.83 -47.69
CA THR A 379 -18.91 6.38 -48.89
C THR A 379 -20.19 5.62 -48.58
N GLU A 380 -20.57 5.55 -47.30
CA GLU A 380 -21.80 4.90 -46.91
C GLU A 380 -22.94 5.91 -46.86
N ILE A 381 -23.95 5.60 -47.64
CA ILE A 381 -25.24 6.30 -47.78
C ILE A 381 -25.13 7.67 -48.49
N ASP A 382 -25.35 7.66 -49.75
CA ASP A 382 -25.64 8.83 -50.59
C ASP A 382 -24.63 10.00 -50.58
N ASN A 383 -23.34 9.71 -50.65
CA ASN A 383 -22.24 10.63 -51.01
C ASN A 383 -22.12 11.95 -50.23
N VAL A 384 -22.63 12.05 -49.01
CA VAL A 384 -22.69 13.35 -48.31
C VAL A 384 -22.07 13.40 -46.91
N SER A 385 -21.53 12.31 -46.40
CA SER A 385 -20.89 12.33 -45.06
C SER A 385 -19.40 12.68 -45.17
N LYS A 386 -19.04 13.89 -44.74
CA LYS A 386 -17.63 14.26 -44.51
C LYS A 386 -17.28 14.02 -43.04
N ILE A 387 -16.27 13.21 -42.79
CA ILE A 387 -15.71 13.09 -41.45
C ILE A 387 -14.73 14.24 -41.27
N ILE A 388 -15.03 15.15 -40.34
CA ILE A 388 -14.19 16.27 -40.00
C ILE A 388 -13.56 16.00 -38.64
N LYS A 389 -12.24 16.05 -38.55
CA LYS A 389 -11.49 15.97 -37.28
C LYS A 389 -11.20 17.38 -36.78
N HIS A 390 -11.30 17.57 -35.50
CA HIS A 390 -10.86 18.77 -34.79
C HIS A 390 -9.38 18.67 -34.47
#